data_43224e211fc1edf73a9c596c0841fb8e
#
_entry.id   43224e211fc1edf73a9c596c0841fb8e
#
_cell.length_a   1.000
_cell.length_b   1.000
_cell.length_c   1.000
_cell.angle_alpha   90.00
_cell.angle_beta   90.00
_cell.angle_gamma   90.00
#
_symmetry.space_group_name_H-M   'P 1'
#
loop_
_entity.id
_entity.type
_entity.pdbx_description
1 polymer ?
#
loop_
_entity_poly.entity_id
_entity_poly.type
_entity_poly.pdbx_seq_one_letter_code
_entity_poly.pdbx_strand_id
1 'polypeptide(L)'
;MVKNMHRSHKINEKRLRRIHLIWADVARMYIKAGKEAILARGATSNSTTAARKAVIFKGEMDFISRCILDRKNIETGGQLFGYWTEDGTPVILYAIGPGPRANHQVTFFNQDVDYLVKVGNLLRNRYGLHHIGEWHSHHQLGLAKPSGHDSDNMTSVIRRRGLGEFLLCIGNCDNFSSSLNAFLCDSSECRKITWDYVMADSPLRQIIDNDLGRLVCQPQTLKAHHKEPLLNQ
;
A
#
# COMPACT_ATOMS: atom_id res chain seq x y z
N MET A 1 -2.97 -21.00 34.18
CA MET A 1 -2.32 -20.05 33.26
C MET A 1 -1.73 -20.69 31.97
N VAL A 2 -1.38 -21.97 31.95
CA VAL A 2 -0.71 -22.66 30.83
C VAL A 2 -1.64 -23.05 29.66
N LYS A 3 -2.94 -23.26 29.87
CA LYS A 3 -3.91 -23.66 28.82
C LYS A 3 -4.24 -22.57 27.78
N ASN A 4 -4.05 -21.28 28.10
CA ASN A 4 -4.35 -20.19 27.17
C ASN A 4 -3.21 -19.87 26.18
N MET A 5 -1.96 -20.20 26.53
CA MET A 5 -0.81 -20.03 25.63
C MET A 5 -0.84 -21.02 24.45
N HIS A 6 -1.29 -22.28 24.70
CA HIS A 6 -1.38 -23.29 23.65
C HIS A 6 -2.49 -23.02 22.60
N ARG A 7 -3.55 -22.31 23.00
CA ARG A 7 -4.63 -21.94 22.05
C ARG A 7 -4.21 -20.82 21.09
N SER A 8 -3.40 -19.85 21.57
CA SER A 8 -2.85 -18.77 20.76
C SER A 8 -1.89 -19.29 19.69
N HIS A 9 -1.03 -20.27 20.01
CA HIS A 9 -0.06 -20.85 19.06
C HIS A 9 -0.74 -21.64 17.93
N LYS A 10 -1.75 -22.47 18.24
CA LYS A 10 -2.49 -23.25 17.21
C LYS A 10 -3.29 -22.38 16.23
N ILE A 11 -3.81 -21.23 16.70
CA ILE A 11 -4.50 -20.29 15.81
C ILE A 11 -3.51 -19.66 14.84
N ASN A 12 -2.28 -19.41 15.26
CA ASN A 12 -1.25 -18.79 14.44
C ASN A 12 -0.75 -19.71 13.31
N GLU A 13 -0.56 -21.03 13.58
CA GLU A 13 -0.12 -21.99 12.55
C GLU A 13 -1.15 -22.21 11.43
N LYS A 14 -2.43 -22.37 11.76
CA LYS A 14 -3.49 -22.50 10.73
C LYS A 14 -3.60 -21.22 9.87
N ARG A 15 -3.38 -20.06 10.48
CA ARG A 15 -3.39 -18.78 9.79
C ARG A 15 -2.17 -18.60 8.89
N LEU A 16 -0.98 -18.96 9.36
CA LEU A 16 0.26 -18.95 8.58
C LEU A 16 0.15 -19.89 7.37
N ARG A 17 -0.40 -21.09 7.52
CA ARG A 17 -0.67 -22.01 6.40
C ARG A 17 -1.64 -21.42 5.38
N ARG A 18 -2.68 -20.72 5.83
CA ARG A 18 -3.64 -20.04 4.94
C ARG A 18 -3.01 -18.88 4.18
N ILE A 19 -2.14 -18.12 4.84
CA ILE A 19 -1.35 -17.05 4.22
C ILE A 19 -0.40 -17.64 3.17
N HIS A 20 0.32 -18.73 3.47
CA HIS A 20 1.18 -19.43 2.52
C HIS A 20 0.41 -19.97 1.30
N LEU A 21 -0.81 -20.47 1.47
CA LEU A 21 -1.66 -20.89 0.37
C LEU A 21 -2.09 -19.72 -0.51
N ILE A 22 -2.47 -18.58 0.09
CA ILE A 22 -2.79 -17.33 -0.63
C ILE A 22 -1.56 -16.84 -1.41
N TRP A 23 -0.37 -16.89 -0.80
CA TRP A 23 0.89 -16.53 -1.46
C TRP A 23 1.19 -17.44 -2.66
N ALA A 24 0.96 -18.73 -2.50
CA ALA A 24 1.14 -19.70 -3.59
C ALA A 24 0.12 -19.46 -4.72
N ASP A 25 -1.10 -19.04 -4.42
CA ASP A 25 -2.12 -18.71 -5.43
C ASP A 25 -1.79 -17.39 -6.15
N VAL A 26 -1.37 -16.35 -5.42
CA VAL A 26 -0.88 -15.08 -5.99
C VAL A 26 0.32 -15.34 -6.90
N ALA A 27 1.29 -16.13 -6.45
CA ALA A 27 2.46 -16.49 -7.26
C ALA A 27 2.05 -17.28 -8.52
N ARG A 28 1.09 -18.23 -8.41
CA ARG A 28 0.59 -18.97 -9.56
C ARG A 28 -0.16 -18.09 -10.56
N MET A 29 -0.99 -17.17 -10.10
CA MET A 29 -1.68 -16.18 -10.95
C MET A 29 -0.66 -15.29 -11.69
N TYR A 30 0.39 -14.85 -10.98
CA TYR A 30 1.46 -14.03 -11.56
C TYR A 30 2.28 -14.78 -12.61
N ILE A 31 2.65 -16.04 -12.32
CA ILE A 31 3.35 -16.92 -13.26
C ILE A 31 2.48 -17.19 -14.50
N LYS A 32 1.17 -17.41 -14.31
CA LYS A 32 0.23 -17.63 -15.41
C LYS A 32 0.09 -16.38 -16.27
N ALA A 33 -0.15 -15.22 -15.69
CA ALA A 33 -0.23 -13.93 -16.40
C ALA A 33 1.08 -13.58 -17.11
N GLY A 34 2.23 -13.83 -16.48
CA GLY A 34 3.54 -13.66 -17.08
C GLY A 34 3.78 -14.60 -18.27
N LYS A 35 3.38 -15.87 -18.18
CA LYS A 35 3.47 -16.84 -19.29
C LYS A 35 2.55 -16.45 -20.45
N GLU A 36 1.33 -16.03 -20.17
CA GLU A 36 0.38 -15.55 -21.20
C GLU A 36 0.91 -14.30 -21.92
N ALA A 37 1.52 -13.36 -21.17
CA ALA A 37 2.17 -12.17 -21.74
C ALA A 37 3.42 -12.51 -22.59
N ILE A 38 4.20 -13.53 -22.20
CA ILE A 38 5.36 -14.02 -22.96
C ILE A 38 4.89 -14.76 -24.23
N LEU A 39 3.83 -15.57 -24.16
CA LEU A 39 3.27 -16.26 -25.32
C LEU A 39 2.60 -15.28 -26.32
N ALA A 40 1.97 -14.21 -25.83
CA ALA A 40 1.43 -13.14 -26.67
C ALA A 40 2.51 -12.28 -27.35
N ARG A 41 3.73 -12.25 -26.82
CA ARG A 41 4.91 -11.57 -27.38
C ARG A 41 5.75 -12.42 -28.30
N GLY A 42 5.17 -13.51 -28.90
CA GLY A 42 5.86 -14.40 -29.80
C GLY A 42 6.86 -13.72 -30.74
N ALA A 43 8.15 -13.98 -30.49
CA ALA A 43 9.28 -13.87 -31.39
C ALA A 43 9.55 -12.49 -32.04
N THR A 44 10.10 -11.56 -31.26
CA THR A 44 11.17 -10.65 -31.76
C THR A 44 12.12 -10.35 -30.60
N SER A 45 13.19 -11.10 -30.51
CA SER A 45 14.31 -10.84 -29.61
C SER A 45 15.15 -9.68 -30.17
N ASN A 46 14.91 -8.50 -29.65
CA ASN A 46 15.94 -7.45 -29.58
C ASN A 46 15.98 -6.99 -28.13
N SER A 47 17.16 -7.06 -27.51
CA SER A 47 17.43 -6.67 -26.12
C SER A 47 17.29 -5.15 -25.95
N THR A 48 16.05 -4.69 -25.92
CA THR A 48 15.70 -3.42 -25.30
C THR A 48 15.37 -3.76 -23.84
N THR A 49 16.06 -3.11 -22.90
CA THR A 49 15.73 -3.17 -21.46
C THR A 49 14.24 -3.04 -21.31
N ALA A 50 13.57 -4.14 -20.93
CA ALA A 50 12.11 -4.15 -20.78
C ALA A 50 11.71 -3.03 -19.82
N ALA A 51 10.78 -2.17 -20.25
CA ALA A 51 10.30 -1.07 -19.42
C ALA A 51 9.83 -1.61 -18.07
N ARG A 52 10.34 -1.07 -16.97
CA ARG A 52 9.98 -1.49 -15.61
C ARG A 52 8.48 -1.24 -15.38
N LYS A 53 7.85 -2.10 -14.62
CA LYS A 53 6.41 -2.05 -14.35
C LYS A 53 6.11 -2.33 -12.89
N ALA A 54 4.92 -1.90 -12.45
CA ALA A 54 4.34 -2.28 -11.16
C ALA A 54 3.06 -3.08 -11.40
N VAL A 55 2.80 -4.07 -10.56
CA VAL A 55 1.59 -4.88 -10.61
C VAL A 55 0.59 -4.33 -9.62
N ILE A 56 -0.65 -4.11 -10.08
CA ILE A 56 -1.75 -3.69 -9.21
C ILE A 56 -3.03 -4.47 -9.53
N PHE A 57 -3.73 -4.87 -8.48
CA PHE A 57 -5.06 -5.47 -8.61
C PHE A 57 -6.12 -4.38 -8.87
N LYS A 58 -7.12 -4.73 -9.69
CA LYS A 58 -8.21 -3.79 -10.02
C LYS A 58 -8.90 -3.25 -8.78
N GLY A 59 -9.18 -4.07 -7.77
CA GLY A 59 -9.80 -3.64 -6.53
C GLY A 59 -9.00 -2.57 -5.77
N GLU A 60 -7.65 -2.65 -5.81
CA GLU A 60 -6.77 -1.65 -5.21
C GLU A 60 -6.78 -0.34 -6.00
N MET A 61 -6.77 -0.43 -7.33
CA MET A 61 -6.90 0.73 -8.21
C MET A 61 -8.25 1.43 -8.00
N ASP A 62 -9.35 0.66 -7.95
CA ASP A 62 -10.69 1.18 -7.71
C ASP A 62 -10.80 1.84 -6.32
N PHE A 63 -10.14 1.29 -5.30
CA PHE A 63 -10.07 1.88 -3.97
C PHE A 63 -9.38 3.25 -4.00
N ILE A 64 -8.19 3.34 -4.61
CA ILE A 64 -7.44 4.60 -4.74
C ILE A 64 -8.27 5.61 -5.55
N SER A 65 -8.87 5.18 -6.65
CA SER A 65 -9.74 6.02 -7.49
C SER A 65 -10.89 6.65 -6.70
N ARG A 66 -11.59 5.86 -5.87
CA ARG A 66 -12.65 6.39 -4.99
C ARG A 66 -12.11 7.43 -4.02
N CYS A 67 -10.98 7.17 -3.36
CA CYS A 67 -10.37 8.12 -2.43
C CYS A 67 -10.05 9.47 -3.11
N ILE A 68 -9.57 9.42 -4.36
CA ILE A 68 -9.26 10.62 -5.16
C ILE A 68 -10.55 11.36 -5.53
N LEU A 69 -11.54 10.65 -6.06
CA LEU A 69 -12.82 11.22 -6.50
C LEU A 69 -13.66 11.80 -5.36
N ASP A 70 -13.52 11.26 -4.14
CA ASP A 70 -14.14 11.81 -2.94
C ASP A 70 -13.53 13.16 -2.52
N ARG A 71 -12.33 13.51 -3.04
CA ARG A 71 -11.57 14.73 -2.69
C ARG A 71 -11.01 15.45 -3.91
N LYS A 72 -11.88 15.76 -4.88
CA LYS A 72 -11.50 16.30 -6.19
C LYS A 72 -10.75 17.63 -6.17
N ASN A 73 -10.93 18.43 -5.12
CA ASN A 73 -10.43 19.81 -5.04
C ASN A 73 -9.26 19.98 -4.05
N ILE A 74 -8.85 18.92 -3.39
CA ILE A 74 -7.79 18.94 -2.38
C ILE A 74 -6.93 17.67 -2.49
N GLU A 75 -5.69 17.76 -2.08
CA GLU A 75 -4.80 16.62 -2.07
C GLU A 75 -5.22 15.57 -1.04
N THR A 76 -5.11 14.33 -1.42
CA THR A 76 -5.30 13.16 -0.55
C THR A 76 -4.27 12.11 -0.90
N GLY A 77 -4.07 11.13 -0.03
CA GLY A 77 -3.08 10.10 -0.29
C GLY A 77 -3.20 8.93 0.67
N GLY A 78 -2.26 8.03 0.56
CA GLY A 78 -2.20 6.84 1.39
C GLY A 78 -0.96 6.01 1.09
N GLN A 79 -0.91 4.80 1.62
CA GLN A 79 0.25 3.94 1.53
C GLN A 79 -0.08 2.66 0.77
N LEU A 80 0.96 2.07 0.16
CA LEU A 80 0.90 0.86 -0.63
C LEU A 80 1.66 -0.26 0.07
N PHE A 81 0.98 -1.38 0.23
CA PHE A 81 1.54 -2.57 0.87
C PHE A 81 1.54 -3.76 -0.08
N GLY A 82 2.61 -4.54 -0.02
CA GLY A 82 2.80 -5.68 -0.89
C GLY A 82 4.20 -6.26 -0.75
N TYR A 83 4.79 -6.65 -1.86
CA TYR A 83 6.14 -7.21 -1.90
C TYR A 83 6.84 -6.87 -3.20
N TRP A 84 8.14 -7.11 -3.23
CA TRP A 84 8.98 -7.06 -4.42
C TRP A 84 9.24 -8.48 -4.90
N THR A 85 9.08 -8.73 -6.19
CA THR A 85 9.48 -10.00 -6.80
C THR A 85 11.01 -10.08 -6.89
N GLU A 86 11.54 -11.26 -7.19
CA GLU A 86 12.98 -11.46 -7.33
C GLU A 86 13.61 -10.58 -8.44
N ASP A 87 12.83 -10.27 -9.49
CA ASP A 87 13.24 -9.36 -10.57
C ASP A 87 13.03 -7.87 -10.25
N GLY A 88 12.68 -7.55 -9.01
CA GLY A 88 12.47 -6.18 -8.54
C GLY A 88 11.16 -5.52 -9.02
N THR A 89 10.14 -6.30 -9.40
CA THR A 89 8.82 -5.77 -9.74
C THR A 89 7.99 -5.58 -8.47
N PRO A 90 7.48 -4.36 -8.15
CA PRO A 90 6.57 -4.15 -7.03
C PRO A 90 5.18 -4.68 -7.34
N VAL A 91 4.60 -5.45 -6.40
CA VAL A 91 3.24 -6.01 -6.45
C VAL A 91 2.42 -5.43 -5.31
N ILE A 92 1.44 -4.61 -5.66
CA ILE A 92 0.55 -3.96 -4.70
C ILE A 92 -0.61 -4.90 -4.37
N LEU A 93 -0.68 -5.34 -3.12
CA LEU A 93 -1.71 -6.25 -2.61
C LEU A 93 -2.74 -5.54 -1.73
N TYR A 94 -2.38 -4.40 -1.15
CA TYR A 94 -3.27 -3.65 -0.29
C TYR A 94 -2.91 -2.17 -0.26
N ALA A 95 -3.86 -1.33 -0.64
CA ALA A 95 -3.74 0.12 -0.52
C ALA A 95 -4.56 0.61 0.67
N ILE A 96 -4.02 1.56 1.44
CA ILE A 96 -4.74 2.27 2.49
C ILE A 96 -4.95 3.72 2.12
N GLY A 97 -6.00 4.31 2.67
CA GLY A 97 -6.31 5.73 2.53
C GLY A 97 -5.59 6.61 3.55
N PRO A 98 -5.99 7.88 3.63
CA PRO A 98 -5.29 8.91 4.40
C PRO A 98 -5.35 8.72 5.91
N GLY A 99 -6.34 8.00 6.42
CA GLY A 99 -6.64 7.92 7.84
C GLY A 99 -7.58 9.03 8.32
N PRO A 100 -8.28 8.81 9.46
CA PRO A 100 -9.36 9.67 9.92
C PRO A 100 -8.91 11.07 10.39
N ARG A 101 -7.63 11.24 10.77
CA ARG A 101 -7.05 12.50 11.23
C ARG A 101 -6.07 13.12 10.23
N ALA A 102 -6.14 12.70 8.96
CA ALA A 102 -5.31 13.26 7.92
C ALA A 102 -5.66 14.73 7.66
N ASN A 103 -4.65 15.53 7.34
CA ASN A 103 -4.83 16.94 6.96
C ASN A 103 -4.73 17.08 5.44
N HIS A 104 -5.81 17.61 4.85
CA HIS A 104 -5.97 17.76 3.42
C HIS A 104 -6.03 19.25 3.06
N GLN A 105 -5.23 19.69 2.11
CA GLN A 105 -5.24 21.06 1.58
C GLN A 105 -5.13 21.01 0.05
N VAL A 106 -5.22 22.17 -0.60
CA VAL A 106 -5.15 22.26 -2.08
C VAL A 106 -3.78 21.83 -2.62
N THR A 107 -2.70 22.13 -1.90
CA THR A 107 -1.32 21.87 -2.33
C THR A 107 -0.51 21.12 -1.28
N PHE A 108 -1.19 20.45 -0.38
CA PHE A 108 -0.53 19.79 0.74
C PHE A 108 -1.39 18.69 1.34
N PHE A 109 -0.76 17.57 1.64
CA PHE A 109 -1.38 16.44 2.30
C PHE A 109 -0.48 15.88 3.38
N ASN A 110 -1.03 15.71 4.60
CA ASN A 110 -0.39 14.95 5.68
C ASN A 110 -1.27 13.78 6.08
N GLN A 111 -0.71 12.60 6.00
CA GLN A 111 -1.37 11.37 6.43
C GLN A 111 -1.49 11.30 7.96
N ASP A 112 -2.52 10.61 8.45
CA ASP A 112 -2.64 10.27 9.87
C ASP A 112 -1.57 9.24 10.25
N VAL A 113 -0.50 9.72 10.89
CA VAL A 113 0.68 8.89 11.23
C VAL A 113 0.32 7.75 12.19
N ASP A 114 -0.55 8.00 13.18
CA ASP A 114 -0.96 6.95 14.14
C ASP A 114 -1.77 5.85 13.45
N TYR A 115 -2.65 6.24 12.52
CA TYR A 115 -3.37 5.30 11.67
C TYR A 115 -2.41 4.47 10.82
N LEU A 116 -1.47 5.13 10.15
CA LEU A 116 -0.46 4.49 9.31
C LEU A 116 0.36 3.48 10.11
N VAL A 117 0.88 3.86 11.27
CA VAL A 117 1.69 2.98 12.13
C VAL A 117 0.87 1.79 12.62
N LYS A 118 -0.37 2.02 13.07
CA LYS A 118 -1.26 0.96 13.57
C LYS A 118 -1.59 -0.05 12.46
N VAL A 119 -2.01 0.43 11.30
CA VAL A 119 -2.39 -0.43 10.18
C VAL A 119 -1.16 -1.10 9.57
N GLY A 120 -0.07 -0.35 9.36
CA GLY A 120 1.18 -0.90 8.83
C GLY A 120 1.75 -2.02 9.70
N ASN A 121 1.74 -1.88 11.03
CA ASN A 121 2.15 -2.94 11.95
C ASN A 121 1.24 -4.17 11.86
N LEU A 122 -0.08 -3.98 11.72
CA LEU A 122 -1.01 -5.09 11.50
C LEU A 122 -0.68 -5.82 10.20
N LEU A 123 -0.53 -5.09 9.09
CA LEU A 123 -0.26 -5.64 7.77
C LEU A 123 1.05 -6.43 7.76
N ARG A 124 2.10 -5.86 8.35
CA ARG A 124 3.40 -6.52 8.45
C ARG A 124 3.36 -7.77 9.33
N ASN A 125 2.85 -7.63 10.56
CA ASN A 125 2.98 -8.70 11.57
C ASN A 125 2.00 -9.84 11.34
N ARG A 126 0.84 -9.57 10.73
CA ARG A 126 -0.22 -10.55 10.55
C ARG A 126 -0.29 -11.12 9.15
N TYR A 127 0.08 -10.34 8.15
CA TYR A 127 -0.04 -10.70 6.74
C TYR A 127 1.30 -10.75 6.00
N GLY A 128 2.40 -10.35 6.64
CA GLY A 128 3.73 -10.34 6.03
C GLY A 128 3.88 -9.31 4.91
N LEU A 129 2.97 -8.33 4.81
CA LEU A 129 3.04 -7.29 3.80
C LEU A 129 4.05 -6.23 4.19
N HIS A 130 4.87 -5.83 3.24
CA HIS A 130 5.82 -4.73 3.39
C HIS A 130 5.21 -3.42 2.89
N HIS A 131 5.62 -2.32 3.49
CA HIS A 131 5.36 -0.98 2.97
C HIS A 131 6.28 -0.77 1.77
N ILE A 132 5.72 -0.74 0.57
CA ILE A 132 6.48 -0.71 -0.69
C ILE A 132 6.32 0.60 -1.46
N GLY A 133 5.41 1.46 -1.05
CA GLY A 133 5.13 2.70 -1.76
C GLY A 133 4.08 3.57 -1.08
N GLU A 134 3.89 4.74 -1.66
CA GLU A 134 2.82 5.66 -1.30
C GLU A 134 2.12 6.20 -2.55
N TRP A 135 0.93 6.75 -2.36
CA TRP A 135 0.20 7.44 -3.39
C TRP A 135 -0.37 8.74 -2.85
N HIS A 136 -0.42 9.78 -3.70
CA HIS A 136 -1.18 10.99 -3.41
C HIS A 136 -1.77 11.56 -4.71
N SER A 137 -2.78 12.41 -4.55
CA SER A 137 -3.45 13.06 -5.70
C SER A 137 -2.99 14.50 -5.83
N HIS A 138 -2.76 14.90 -7.07
CA HIS A 138 -2.68 16.29 -7.48
C HIS A 138 -4.07 16.81 -7.92
N HIS A 139 -5.13 16.17 -7.44
CA HIS A 139 -6.54 16.43 -7.71
C HIS A 139 -6.83 16.83 -9.18
N GLN A 140 -7.51 17.98 -9.44
CA GLN A 140 -7.84 18.44 -10.79
C GLN A 140 -6.76 19.29 -11.47
N LEU A 141 -5.55 19.40 -10.92
CA LEU A 141 -4.47 20.20 -11.49
C LEU A 141 -3.87 19.61 -12.77
N GLY A 142 -4.16 18.35 -13.08
CA GLY A 142 -3.62 17.66 -14.28
C GLY A 142 -2.11 17.42 -14.24
N LEU A 143 -1.48 17.54 -13.09
CA LEU A 143 -0.05 17.34 -12.88
C LEU A 143 0.24 15.84 -12.75
N ALA A 144 0.55 15.19 -13.86
CA ALA A 144 0.72 13.74 -13.95
C ALA A 144 2.10 13.22 -13.46
N LYS A 145 2.96 14.11 -12.98
CA LYS A 145 4.31 13.78 -12.49
C LYS A 145 4.47 14.23 -11.04
N PRO A 146 5.39 13.63 -10.28
CA PRO A 146 5.81 14.17 -8.99
C PRO A 146 6.29 15.62 -9.15
N SER A 147 5.96 16.47 -8.20
CA SER A 147 6.58 17.79 -8.08
C SER A 147 8.06 17.67 -7.71
N GLY A 148 8.83 18.75 -7.82
CA GLY A 148 10.20 18.78 -7.33
C GLY A 148 10.27 18.42 -5.84
N HIS A 149 9.32 18.95 -5.04
CA HIS A 149 9.22 18.67 -3.62
C HIS A 149 8.94 17.17 -3.32
N ASP A 150 8.04 16.54 -4.07
CA ASP A 150 7.74 15.10 -3.91
C ASP A 150 8.98 14.26 -4.19
N SER A 151 9.67 14.55 -5.30
CA SER A 151 10.88 13.85 -5.72
C SER A 151 12.01 14.00 -4.70
N ASP A 152 12.27 15.23 -4.22
CA ASP A 152 13.32 15.53 -3.24
C ASP A 152 13.01 14.87 -1.88
N ASN A 153 11.76 14.92 -1.45
CA ASN A 153 11.32 14.29 -0.21
C ASN A 153 11.48 12.77 -0.30
N MET A 154 11.02 12.16 -1.39
CA MET A 154 11.10 10.71 -1.60
C MET A 154 12.56 10.22 -1.64
N THR A 155 13.41 10.83 -2.46
CA THR A 155 14.83 10.45 -2.55
C THR A 155 15.58 10.65 -1.23
N SER A 156 15.23 11.72 -0.49
CA SER A 156 15.77 11.97 0.86
C SER A 156 15.34 10.88 1.86
N VAL A 157 14.08 10.47 1.85
CA VAL A 157 13.57 9.39 2.74
C VAL A 157 14.25 8.06 2.40
N ILE A 158 14.34 7.70 1.11
CA ILE A 158 15.01 6.49 0.65
C ILE A 158 16.46 6.47 1.14
N ARG A 159 17.20 7.56 0.93
CA ARG A 159 18.60 7.69 1.37
C ARG A 159 18.77 7.56 2.89
N ARG A 160 17.94 8.28 3.65
CA ARG A 160 18.03 8.27 5.13
C ARG A 160 17.69 6.92 5.72
N ARG A 161 16.79 6.15 5.10
CA ARG A 161 16.34 4.84 5.58
C ARG A 161 17.11 3.67 4.99
N GLY A 162 18.01 3.91 4.04
CA GLY A 162 18.78 2.87 3.35
C GLY A 162 17.88 1.94 2.53
N LEU A 163 16.78 2.45 1.97
CA LEU A 163 15.91 1.69 1.08
C LEU A 163 16.56 1.61 -0.30
N GLY A 164 16.39 0.49 -1.00
CA GLY A 164 16.84 0.36 -2.39
C GLY A 164 15.96 1.17 -3.33
N GLU A 165 14.69 0.84 -3.37
CA GLU A 165 13.70 1.49 -4.22
C GLU A 165 12.37 1.62 -3.47
N PHE A 166 11.54 2.57 -3.93
CA PHE A 166 10.22 2.82 -3.36
C PHE A 166 9.25 3.30 -4.44
N LEU A 167 8.00 2.87 -4.38
CA LEU A 167 6.98 3.22 -5.36
C LEU A 167 6.28 4.51 -4.94
N LEU A 168 6.23 5.48 -5.86
CA LEU A 168 5.45 6.72 -5.72
C LEU A 168 4.38 6.75 -6.80
N CYS A 169 3.13 6.94 -6.41
CA CYS A 169 2.02 7.02 -7.35
C CYS A 169 1.35 8.39 -7.28
N ILE A 170 1.20 9.03 -8.44
CA ILE A 170 0.56 10.34 -8.57
C ILE A 170 -0.80 10.19 -9.23
N GLY A 171 -1.84 10.56 -8.48
CA GLY A 171 -3.22 10.55 -8.92
C GLY A 171 -3.67 11.89 -9.45
N ASN A 172 -4.52 11.87 -10.47
CA ASN A 172 -5.25 13.04 -10.97
C ASN A 172 -6.70 12.65 -11.18
N CYS A 173 -7.59 13.63 -11.22
CA CYS A 173 -8.98 13.39 -11.56
C CYS A 173 -9.56 14.52 -12.41
N ASP A 174 -10.65 14.18 -13.07
CA ASP A 174 -11.65 15.11 -13.55
C ASP A 174 -12.95 14.96 -12.72
N ASN A 175 -14.08 15.41 -13.26
CA ASN A 175 -15.35 15.31 -12.54
C ASN A 175 -15.86 13.87 -12.42
N PHE A 176 -15.42 12.93 -13.24
CA PHE A 176 -16.02 11.61 -13.42
C PHE A 176 -15.02 10.46 -13.31
N SER A 177 -13.75 10.74 -13.58
CA SER A 177 -12.72 9.73 -13.67
C SER A 177 -11.45 10.14 -12.92
N SER A 178 -10.62 9.16 -12.60
CA SER A 178 -9.28 9.38 -12.06
C SER A 178 -8.25 8.58 -12.85
N SER A 179 -7.03 9.06 -12.83
CA SER A 179 -5.85 8.38 -13.37
C SER A 179 -4.78 8.26 -12.30
N LEU A 180 -3.97 7.21 -12.38
CA LEU A 180 -2.85 6.98 -11.48
C LEU A 180 -1.59 6.67 -12.28
N ASN A 181 -0.54 7.47 -12.09
CA ASN A 181 0.77 7.26 -12.70
C ASN A 181 1.74 6.68 -11.67
N ALA A 182 2.52 5.69 -12.07
CA ALA A 182 3.51 5.04 -11.21
C ALA A 182 4.92 5.54 -11.51
N PHE A 183 5.68 5.76 -10.45
CA PHE A 183 7.09 6.15 -10.48
C PHE A 183 7.86 5.25 -9.52
N LEU A 184 8.97 4.74 -9.99
CA LEU A 184 9.93 4.02 -9.17
C LEU A 184 11.04 4.98 -8.78
N CYS A 185 11.16 5.24 -7.49
CA CYS A 185 12.13 6.16 -6.93
C CYS A 185 13.26 5.38 -6.26
N ASP A 186 14.47 5.85 -6.45
CA ASP A 186 15.68 5.42 -5.74
C ASP A 186 16.33 6.63 -5.01
N SER A 187 17.54 6.49 -4.51
CA SER A 187 18.24 7.57 -3.82
C SER A 187 18.64 8.76 -4.70
N SER A 188 18.43 8.68 -6.01
CA SER A 188 18.85 9.70 -6.98
C SER A 188 17.68 10.35 -7.73
N GLU A 189 16.69 9.55 -8.15
CA GLU A 189 15.60 10.04 -8.99
C GLU A 189 14.31 9.22 -8.87
N CYS A 190 13.21 9.76 -9.42
CA CYS A 190 11.95 9.05 -9.61
C CYS A 190 11.69 8.86 -11.13
N ARG A 191 11.68 7.61 -11.60
CA ARG A 191 11.47 7.24 -12.99
C ARG A 191 10.06 6.74 -13.22
N LYS A 192 9.39 7.22 -14.26
CA LYS A 192 8.08 6.72 -14.63
C LYS A 192 8.15 5.26 -15.07
N ILE A 193 7.24 4.45 -14.57
CA ILE A 193 7.06 3.04 -14.94
C ILE A 193 5.63 2.80 -15.44
N THR A 194 5.37 1.61 -15.98
CA THR A 194 4.05 1.22 -16.48
C THR A 194 3.31 0.34 -15.49
N TRP A 195 1.99 0.25 -15.65
CA TRP A 195 1.16 -0.67 -14.89
C TRP A 195 1.00 -2.02 -15.60
N ASP A 196 1.00 -3.09 -14.79
CA ASP A 196 0.53 -4.42 -15.16
C ASP A 196 -0.72 -4.71 -14.31
N TYR A 197 -1.90 -4.73 -14.94
CA TYR A 197 -3.17 -4.83 -14.23
C TYR A 197 -3.61 -6.27 -14.06
N VAL A 198 -3.95 -6.65 -12.82
CA VAL A 198 -4.67 -7.89 -12.52
C VAL A 198 -6.16 -7.56 -12.40
N MET A 199 -6.96 -8.04 -13.37
CA MET A 199 -8.40 -7.74 -13.47
C MET A 199 -9.24 -8.51 -12.44
N ALA A 200 -8.83 -8.44 -11.16
CA ALA A 200 -9.48 -9.08 -10.02
C ALA A 200 -9.25 -8.24 -8.76
N ASP A 201 -9.95 -8.55 -7.68
CA ASP A 201 -9.64 -8.05 -6.36
C ASP A 201 -8.38 -8.72 -5.80
N SER A 202 -7.63 -7.99 -4.98
CA SER A 202 -6.54 -8.59 -4.21
C SER A 202 -7.08 -9.71 -3.31
N PRO A 203 -6.44 -10.88 -3.27
CA PRO A 203 -6.88 -12.00 -2.44
C PRO A 203 -6.86 -11.68 -0.94
N LEU A 204 -6.19 -10.59 -0.55
CA LEU A 204 -6.08 -10.15 0.84
C LEU A 204 -7.08 -9.05 1.20
N ARG A 205 -7.67 -8.32 0.22
CA ARG A 205 -8.53 -7.16 0.47
C ARG A 205 -9.65 -7.47 1.47
N GLN A 206 -10.52 -8.42 1.17
CA GLN A 206 -11.65 -8.76 2.03
C GLN A 206 -11.24 -9.27 3.42
N ILE A 207 -10.14 -10.05 3.48
CA ILE A 207 -9.65 -10.61 4.74
C ILE A 207 -9.13 -9.50 5.66
N ILE A 208 -8.37 -8.56 5.10
CA ILE A 208 -7.79 -7.44 5.84
C ILE A 208 -8.88 -6.46 6.25
N ASP A 209 -9.82 -6.11 5.36
CA ASP A 209 -10.92 -5.20 5.67
C ASP A 209 -11.78 -5.72 6.82
N ASN A 210 -12.08 -7.03 6.85
CA ASN A 210 -12.79 -7.65 7.97
C ASN A 210 -12.02 -7.57 9.29
N ASP A 211 -10.70 -7.71 9.25
CA ASP A 211 -9.87 -7.60 10.44
C ASP A 211 -9.71 -6.15 10.90
N LEU A 212 -9.58 -5.19 9.98
CA LEU A 212 -9.55 -3.75 10.29
C LEU A 212 -10.89 -3.27 10.85
N GLY A 213 -12.01 -3.71 10.29
CA GLY A 213 -13.35 -3.40 10.80
C GLY A 213 -13.52 -3.86 12.25
N ARG A 214 -13.00 -5.02 12.61
CA ARG A 214 -13.01 -5.50 14.00
C ARG A 214 -12.16 -4.65 14.94
N LEU A 215 -11.05 -4.08 14.46
CA LEU A 215 -10.18 -3.20 15.25
C LEU A 215 -10.80 -1.82 15.48
N VAL A 216 -11.54 -1.31 14.49
CA VAL A 216 -12.24 -0.02 14.58
C VAL A 216 -13.48 -0.12 15.50
N CYS A 217 -14.16 -1.28 15.50
CA CYS A 217 -15.35 -1.53 16.31
C CYS A 217 -15.06 -1.96 17.76
N GLN A 218 -13.82 -2.21 18.16
CA GLN A 218 -13.52 -2.47 19.56
C GLN A 218 -13.57 -1.15 20.35
N PRO A 219 -14.44 -1.01 21.37
CA PRO A 219 -14.41 0.15 22.24
C PRO A 219 -13.03 0.24 22.87
N GLN A 220 -12.41 1.43 22.74
CA GLN A 220 -11.16 1.70 23.45
C GLN A 220 -11.48 1.62 24.94
N THR A 221 -11.06 0.55 25.61
CA THR A 221 -11.00 0.52 27.06
C THR A 221 -10.00 1.60 27.47
N LEU A 222 -10.52 2.78 27.77
CA LEU A 222 -9.78 3.83 28.46
C LEU A 222 -9.23 3.19 29.73
N LYS A 223 -7.91 2.94 29.77
CA LYS A 223 -7.22 2.68 31.04
C LYS A 223 -7.42 3.95 31.86
N ALA A 224 -8.35 3.88 32.82
CA ALA A 224 -8.48 4.89 33.84
C ALA A 224 -7.11 4.97 34.55
N HIS A 225 -6.38 6.03 34.35
CA HIS A 225 -5.29 6.39 35.21
C HIS A 225 -5.91 6.70 36.58
N HIS A 226 -5.86 5.76 37.50
CA HIS A 226 -6.05 6.04 38.90
C HIS A 226 -4.95 7.05 39.31
N LYS A 227 -5.35 8.30 39.45
CA LYS A 227 -4.62 9.25 40.25
C LYS A 227 -4.80 8.81 41.69
N GLU A 228 -3.75 8.28 42.31
CA GLU A 228 -3.69 8.16 43.75
C GLU A 228 -3.79 9.56 44.36
N PRO A 229 -4.62 9.76 45.40
CA PRO A 229 -4.65 11.01 46.12
C PRO A 229 -3.34 11.17 46.90
N LEU A 230 -2.63 12.28 46.66
CA LEU A 230 -1.53 12.72 47.49
C LEU A 230 -2.08 12.96 48.89
N LEU A 231 -1.78 12.07 49.84
CA LEU A 231 -1.93 12.31 51.30
C LEU A 231 -0.88 13.32 51.73
N ASN A 232 -1.37 14.52 52.12
CA ASN A 232 -0.59 15.51 52.83
C ASN A 232 -0.16 14.95 54.20
N GLN A 233 1.12 14.98 54.47
CA GLN A 233 1.71 15.22 55.80
C GLN A 233 2.89 16.16 55.63
#